data_1102cfd606c6b84f8e242a8e1af48e5c
#
_entry.id   1102cfd606c6b84f8e242a8e1af48e5c
#
_cell.length_a   1.000
_cell.length_b   1.000
_cell.length_c   1.000
_cell.angle_alpha   90.00
_cell.angle_beta   90.00
_cell.angle_gamma   90.00
#
_symmetry.space_group_name_H-M   'P 1'
#
loop_
_entity.id
_entity.type
_entity.pdbx_description
1 polymer ?
#
loop_
_entity_poly.entity_id
_entity_poly.type
_entity_poly.pdbx_seq_one_letter_code
_entity_poly.pdbx_strand_id
1 'polypeptide(L)' 'MPLDLDNMTQAEFDEVMTEIREKQPNLFQFIADFVDRKVTPKEVDEFLKMERTDQVDYIKNYQARA' A
#
# COMPACT_ATOMS: atom_id res chain seq x y z
N MET A 1 12.91 -8.90 9.36
CA MET A 1 11.83 -9.70 9.94
C MET A 1 10.60 -9.59 9.08
N PRO A 2 10.03 -10.70 8.64
CA PRO A 2 8.83 -10.61 7.81
C PRO A 2 7.68 -10.03 8.60
N LEU A 3 6.88 -9.22 7.93
CA LEU A 3 5.71 -8.61 8.50
C LEU A 3 4.60 -9.66 8.56
N ASP A 4 4.14 -9.96 9.76
CA ASP A 4 3.06 -10.91 9.96
C ASP A 4 1.79 -10.15 10.35
N LEU A 5 0.94 -9.90 9.37
CA LEU A 5 -0.28 -9.13 9.59
C LEU A 5 -1.27 -9.83 10.51
N ASP A 6 -1.23 -11.17 10.55
CA ASP A 6 -2.14 -11.94 11.40
C ASP A 6 -1.82 -11.80 12.88
N ASN A 7 -0.55 -11.54 13.20
CA ASN A 7 -0.10 -11.39 14.58
C ASN A 7 0.19 -9.94 14.98
N MET A 8 -0.08 -9.02 14.07
CA MET A 8 0.18 -7.61 14.31
C MET A 8 -0.91 -7.01 15.21
N THR A 9 -0.50 -6.27 16.23
CA THR A 9 -1.46 -5.53 17.06
C THR A 9 -1.95 -4.29 16.33
N GLN A 10 -3.06 -3.72 16.80
CA GLN A 10 -3.57 -2.48 16.24
C GLN A 10 -2.55 -1.35 16.36
N ALA A 11 -1.84 -1.28 17.48
CA ALA A 11 -0.82 -0.26 17.69
C ALA A 11 0.34 -0.40 16.69
N GLU A 12 0.77 -1.64 16.45
CA GLU A 12 1.82 -1.91 15.47
C GLU A 12 1.37 -1.56 14.05
N PHE A 13 0.13 -1.90 13.72
CA PHE A 13 -0.44 -1.57 12.42
C PHE A 13 -0.49 -0.05 12.22
N ASP A 14 -0.96 0.69 13.23
CA ASP A 14 -1.03 2.15 13.15
C ASP A 14 0.35 2.77 12.99
N GLU A 15 1.36 2.23 13.67
CA GLU A 15 2.72 2.69 13.56
C GLU A 15 3.28 2.47 12.15
N VAL A 16 3.05 1.29 11.58
CA VAL A 16 3.47 0.99 10.21
C VAL A 16 2.78 1.92 9.22
N MET A 17 1.48 2.13 9.38
CA MET A 17 0.73 3.01 8.47
C MET A 17 1.20 4.45 8.57
N THR A 18 1.53 4.92 9.78
CA THR A 18 2.08 6.26 9.97
C THR A 18 3.42 6.40 9.26
N GLU A 19 4.28 5.42 9.40
CA GLU A 19 5.57 5.42 8.72
C GLU A 19 5.44 5.43 7.21
N ILE A 20 4.54 4.62 6.68
CA ILE A 20 4.28 4.60 5.23
C ILE A 20 3.76 5.95 4.77
N ARG A 21 2.86 6.56 5.53
CA ARG A 21 2.32 7.88 5.18
C ARG A 21 3.40 8.95 5.11
N GLU A 22 4.35 8.90 6.04
CA GLU A 22 5.43 9.91 6.10
C GLU A 22 6.51 9.68 5.05
N LYS A 23 6.89 8.42 4.84
CA LYS A 23 8.02 8.08 3.97
C LYS A 23 7.61 7.73 2.56
N GLN A 24 6.42 7.17 2.38
CA GLN A 24 5.91 6.73 1.09
C GLN A 24 4.45 7.16 0.93
N PRO A 25 4.21 8.45 0.75
CA PRO A 25 2.84 8.95 0.69
C PRO A 25 2.02 8.36 -0.46
N ASN A 26 2.68 8.03 -1.57
CA ASN A 26 1.97 7.40 -2.70
C ASN A 26 1.50 5.99 -2.35
N LEU A 27 2.31 5.22 -1.65
CA LEU A 27 1.91 3.89 -1.20
C LEU A 27 0.75 3.99 -0.20
N PHE A 28 0.84 4.94 0.73
CA PHE A 28 -0.26 5.19 1.66
C PHE A 28 -1.54 5.53 0.91
N GLN A 29 -1.47 6.40 -0.09
CA GLN A 29 -2.62 6.79 -0.88
C GLN A 29 -3.21 5.62 -1.66
N PHE A 30 -2.35 4.75 -2.19
CA PHE A 30 -2.79 3.54 -2.88
C PHE A 30 -3.60 2.63 -1.94
N ILE A 31 -3.09 2.42 -0.73
CA ILE A 31 -3.78 1.61 0.29
C ILE A 31 -5.10 2.26 0.69
N ALA A 32 -5.11 3.58 0.92
CA ALA A 32 -6.31 4.30 1.29
C ALA A 32 -7.37 4.22 0.18
N ASP A 33 -6.96 4.35 -1.07
CA ASP A 33 -7.87 4.25 -2.21
C ASP A 33 -8.44 2.84 -2.33
N PHE A 34 -7.65 1.83 -2.01
CA PHE A 34 -8.16 0.46 -1.97
C PHE A 34 -9.23 0.30 -0.89
N VAL A 35 -8.99 0.83 0.30
CA VAL A 35 -9.98 0.78 1.40
C VAL A 35 -11.24 1.53 1.01
N ASP A 36 -11.12 2.65 0.31
CA ASP A 36 -12.24 3.44 -0.16
C ASP A 36 -12.89 2.88 -1.43
N ARG A 37 -12.43 1.72 -1.89
CA ARG A 37 -12.93 1.02 -3.09
C ARG A 37 -12.72 1.79 -4.38
N LYS A 38 -11.75 2.69 -4.40
CA LYS A 38 -11.33 3.41 -5.61
C LYS A 38 -10.32 2.57 -6.41
N VAL A 39 -9.64 1.65 -5.76
CA VAL A 39 -8.76 0.67 -6.37
C VAL A 39 -9.41 -0.70 -6.21
N THR A 40 -9.55 -1.45 -7.31
CA THR A 40 -10.21 -2.75 -7.27
C THR A 40 -9.27 -3.83 -6.74
N PRO A 41 -9.82 -4.94 -6.19
CA PRO A 41 -9.00 -6.08 -5.80
C PRO A 41 -8.16 -6.64 -6.95
N LYS A 42 -8.68 -6.57 -8.18
CA LYS A 42 -7.95 -7.01 -9.36
C LYS A 42 -6.69 -6.18 -9.57
N GLU A 43 -6.79 -4.86 -9.40
CA GLU A 43 -5.63 -3.98 -9.54
C GLU A 43 -4.58 -4.28 -8.49
N VAL A 44 -4.99 -4.56 -7.25
CA VAL A 44 -4.07 -4.95 -6.19
C VAL A 44 -3.39 -6.27 -6.54
N ASP A 45 -4.15 -7.24 -7.04
CA ASP A 45 -3.61 -8.54 -7.44
C ASP A 45 -2.57 -8.38 -8.54
N GLU A 46 -2.87 -7.56 -9.54
CA GLU A 46 -1.92 -7.27 -10.61
C GLU A 46 -0.65 -6.59 -10.08
N PHE A 47 -0.81 -5.64 -9.17
CA PHE A 47 0.32 -4.98 -8.53
C PHE A 47 1.20 -5.99 -7.79
N LEU A 48 0.60 -6.90 -7.04
CA LEU A 48 1.36 -7.89 -6.28
C LEU A 48 2.10 -8.89 -7.16
N LYS A 49 1.65 -9.07 -8.40
CA LYS A 49 2.30 -9.94 -9.38
C LYS A 49 3.44 -9.27 -10.12
N MET A 50 3.58 -7.97 -10.02
CA MET A 50 4.64 -7.23 -10.68
C MET A 50 5.99 -7.54 -10.06
N GLU A 51 7.05 -7.38 -10.84
CA GLU A 51 8.39 -7.40 -10.30
C GLU A 51 8.60 -6.18 -9.40
N ARG A 52 9.55 -6.29 -8.48
CA ARG A 52 9.78 -5.22 -7.50
C ARG A 52 10.07 -3.88 -8.16
N THR A 53 10.87 -3.87 -9.24
CA THR A 53 11.16 -2.64 -9.97
C THR A 53 9.91 -2.01 -10.55
N ASP A 54 9.02 -2.83 -11.09
CA ASP A 54 7.75 -2.35 -11.64
C ASP A 54 6.82 -1.84 -10.54
N GLN A 55 6.83 -2.50 -9.38
CA GLN A 55 6.05 -2.05 -8.23
C GLN A 55 6.52 -0.68 -7.76
N VAL A 56 7.82 -0.47 -7.69
CA VAL A 56 8.39 0.82 -7.29
C VAL A 56 7.96 1.91 -8.26
N ASP A 57 8.08 1.64 -9.57
CA ASP A 57 7.69 2.61 -10.59
C ASP A 57 6.19 2.89 -10.55
N TYR A 58 5.38 1.86 -10.34
CA TYR A 58 3.93 2.01 -10.26
C TYR A 58 3.55 2.96 -9.11
N ILE A 59 4.11 2.73 -7.94
CA ILE A 59 3.82 3.56 -6.77
C ILE A 59 4.38 4.97 -6.92
N LYS A 60 5.58 5.09 -7.50
CA LYS A 60 6.21 6.39 -7.72
C LYS A 60 5.36 7.29 -8.60
N ASN A 61 4.70 6.71 -9.59
CA ASN A 61 3.87 7.43 -10.55
C ASN A 61 2.39 7.42 -10.17
N TYR A 62 2.05 6.82 -9.05
CA TYR A 62 0.66 6.71 -8.62
C TYR A 62 0.09 8.07 -8.24
N GLN A 63 -1.12 8.33 -8.68
CA GLN A 63 -1.87 9.54 -8.30
C GLN A 63 -3.15 9.14 -7.59
N ALA A 64 -3.51 9.92 -6.57
CA ALA A 64 -4.74 9.70 -5.82
C ALA A 64 -5.94 9.75 -6.75
N ARG A 65 -6.86 8.81 -6.55
CA ARG A 65 -8.09 8.73 -7.34
C ARG A 65 -9.21 9.51 -6.66
N ALA A 66 -9.91 10.24 -7.46
CA ALA A 66 -11.06 11.00 -6.96
C ALA A 66 -12.28 10.12 -6.73
#